data_0247e028e3eb56f1ff8ca2830753da0f
#
_entry.id   0247e028e3eb56f1ff8ca2830753da0f
#
_cell.length_a   1.000
_cell.length_b   1.000
_cell.length_c   1.000
_cell.angle_alpha   90.00
_cell.angle_beta   90.00
_cell.angle_gamma   90.00
#
_symmetry.space_group_name_H-M   'P 1'
#
loop_
_entity.id
_entity.type
_entity.pdbx_description
1 polymer ?
#
loop_
_entity_poly.entity_id
_entity_poly.type
_entity_poly.pdbx_seq_one_letter_code
_entity_poly.pdbx_strand_id
1 'polypeptide(L)'
;MVLEKTLDCTSLHNNESDTTSCSRASSSETVSVPIAITVNKLIRKKWHVENFKSPDHIVETVPTSSAQTVYIYSCENAKFRVPAKCNAITLDNCRSVELEFESVVSSVSVVNSKKCTIFVTVGTPMIEIDCSDTIDVFLANDEVKLITNKASCVNINVKDVEGDFREVYVPEQFETVYDREKKKWVTTPTESI
;
A
#
# COMPACT_ATOMS: atom_id res chain seq x y z
N MET A 1 51.43 4.13 -21.71
CA MET A 1 52.01 5.48 -21.53
C MET A 1 51.36 6.05 -20.30
N VAL A 2 52.16 6.05 -19.23
CA VAL A 2 51.85 6.36 -17.84
C VAL A 2 51.82 7.87 -17.68
N LEU A 3 50.92 8.41 -16.86
CA LEU A 3 51.20 9.60 -16.06
C LEU A 3 50.24 9.67 -14.86
N GLU A 4 50.76 9.17 -13.75
CA GLU A 4 50.36 9.56 -12.38
C GLU A 4 50.71 11.02 -12.12
N LYS A 5 49.88 11.72 -11.38
CA LYS A 5 50.29 12.89 -10.60
C LYS A 5 49.64 12.86 -9.22
N THR A 6 50.41 12.36 -8.29
CA THR A 6 50.38 12.68 -6.86
C THR A 6 50.77 14.13 -6.65
N LEU A 7 50.10 14.84 -5.80
CA LEU A 7 50.62 16.04 -5.13
C LEU A 7 50.31 15.99 -3.66
N ASP A 8 51.40 15.98 -2.96
CA ASP A 8 51.58 15.88 -1.51
C ASP A 8 51.21 17.18 -0.78
N CYS A 9 50.80 16.99 0.45
CA CYS A 9 50.49 18.04 1.41
C CYS A 9 51.60 18.12 2.43
N THR A 10 52.14 19.28 2.73
CA THR A 10 52.77 19.58 4.05
C THR A 10 52.68 21.06 4.37
N SER A 11 51.98 21.34 5.43
CA SER A 11 52.32 21.87 6.75
C SER A 11 52.83 23.31 6.82
N LEU A 12 52.30 24.13 7.67
CA LEU A 12 52.80 24.54 9.02
C LEU A 12 52.11 25.83 9.50
N HIS A 13 51.68 25.76 10.72
CA HIS A 13 51.90 26.55 11.95
C HIS A 13 51.33 27.96 12.12
N ASN A 14 50.58 28.00 13.19
CA ASN A 14 50.61 28.85 14.38
C ASN A 14 49.85 30.19 14.44
N ASN A 15 49.08 30.23 15.48
CA ASN A 15 48.94 31.15 16.59
C ASN A 15 47.80 32.18 16.59
N GLU A 16 47.17 32.08 17.71
CA GLU A 16 46.69 33.02 18.71
C GLU A 16 45.27 33.61 18.61
N SER A 17 44.55 33.14 19.61
CA SER A 17 43.63 33.85 20.50
C SER A 17 42.90 35.11 20.00
N ASP A 18 41.57 34.99 19.89
CA ASP A 18 40.69 36.00 20.48
C ASP A 18 39.30 35.40 20.82
N THR A 19 39.03 35.49 22.11
CA THR A 19 37.74 35.19 22.71
C THR A 19 36.74 36.29 22.40
N THR A 20 35.75 35.94 21.54
CA THR A 20 34.53 36.73 21.46
C THR A 20 33.35 35.80 21.48
N SER A 21 32.71 35.76 22.65
CA SER A 21 31.45 35.04 22.87
C SER A 21 30.35 35.61 22.01
N CYS A 22 30.02 34.96 20.91
CA CYS A 22 28.82 35.22 20.15
C CYS A 22 27.79 34.18 20.52
N SER A 23 26.91 34.51 21.42
CA SER A 23 25.71 33.76 21.77
C SER A 23 24.79 33.71 20.56
N ARG A 24 24.92 32.62 19.78
CA ARG A 24 24.02 32.30 18.69
C ARG A 24 22.76 31.69 19.29
N ALA A 25 21.73 32.49 19.45
CA ALA A 25 20.38 32.02 19.73
C ALA A 25 19.97 31.07 18.60
N SER A 26 19.92 29.78 18.91
CA SER A 26 19.27 28.80 18.03
C SER A 26 17.77 29.01 18.12
N SER A 27 17.22 29.80 17.22
CA SER A 27 15.80 29.77 16.93
C SER A 27 15.48 28.41 16.31
N SER A 28 14.96 27.49 17.12
CA SER A 28 14.32 26.28 16.61
C SER A 28 13.02 26.75 15.91
N GLU A 29 13.08 26.93 14.60
CA GLU A 29 11.88 26.98 13.79
C GLU A 29 11.21 25.59 13.89
N THR A 30 10.20 25.50 14.73
CA THR A 30 9.26 24.40 14.73
C THR A 30 8.48 24.50 13.40
N VAL A 31 8.93 23.72 12.42
CA VAL A 31 8.15 23.49 11.20
C VAL A 31 6.85 22.82 11.64
N SER A 32 5.78 23.58 11.73
CA SER A 32 4.44 23.05 11.97
C SER A 32 4.04 22.25 10.74
N VAL A 33 4.15 20.93 10.84
CA VAL A 33 3.57 20.02 9.82
C VAL A 33 2.06 20.29 9.81
N PRO A 34 1.47 20.67 8.68
CA PRO A 34 0.04 20.93 8.63
C PRO A 34 -0.73 19.66 9.06
N ILE A 35 -1.61 19.80 10.05
CA ILE A 35 -2.45 18.71 10.52
C ILE A 35 -3.40 18.36 9.37
N ALA A 36 -3.24 17.17 8.81
CA ALA A 36 -4.11 16.69 7.75
C ALA A 36 -5.54 16.54 8.30
N ILE A 37 -6.49 17.18 7.65
CA ILE A 37 -7.90 17.16 8.06
C ILE A 37 -8.50 15.81 7.66
N THR A 38 -9.16 15.14 8.61
CA THR A 38 -9.92 13.90 8.38
C THR A 38 -11.16 14.20 7.54
N VAL A 39 -11.38 13.42 6.49
CA VAL A 39 -12.51 13.58 5.57
C VAL A 39 -13.28 12.26 5.45
N ASN A 40 -14.61 12.31 5.61
CA ASN A 40 -15.51 11.24 5.17
C ASN A 40 -16.73 11.89 4.52
N LYS A 41 -16.68 12.09 3.20
CA LYS A 41 -17.66 12.91 2.49
C LYS A 41 -17.94 12.40 1.10
N LEU A 42 -19.22 12.35 0.74
CA LEU A 42 -19.66 12.10 -0.63
C LEU A 42 -19.57 13.39 -1.47
N ILE A 43 -18.79 13.33 -2.54
CA ILE A 43 -18.69 14.40 -3.54
C ILE A 43 -19.14 13.82 -4.88
N ARG A 44 -20.30 14.26 -5.40
CA ARG A 44 -20.94 13.68 -6.58
C ARG A 44 -21.27 12.19 -6.38
N LYS A 45 -20.46 11.27 -6.94
CA LYS A 45 -20.65 9.82 -6.83
C LYS A 45 -19.47 9.13 -6.15
N LYS A 46 -18.52 9.88 -5.60
CA LYS A 46 -17.31 9.39 -4.96
C LYS A 46 -17.27 9.78 -3.49
N TRP A 47 -17.19 8.78 -2.62
CA TRP A 47 -16.86 8.97 -1.22
C TRP A 47 -15.36 9.22 -1.09
N HIS A 48 -14.99 10.28 -0.44
CA HIS A 48 -13.63 10.62 -0.04
C HIS A 48 -13.49 10.32 1.45
N VAL A 49 -12.61 9.37 1.77
CA VAL A 49 -12.31 8.93 3.14
C VAL A 49 -10.82 9.11 3.33
N GLU A 50 -10.41 10.19 4.00
CA GLU A 50 -9.02 10.61 3.96
C GLU A 50 -8.46 10.93 5.34
N ASN A 51 -7.16 10.63 5.55
CA ASN A 51 -6.35 11.02 6.70
C ASN A 51 -6.81 10.46 8.04
N PHE A 52 -7.50 9.33 8.06
CA PHE A 52 -7.87 8.67 9.30
C PHE A 52 -6.68 7.98 9.95
N LYS A 53 -6.55 8.17 11.28
CA LYS A 53 -5.53 7.55 12.13
C LYS A 53 -6.18 7.18 13.46
N SER A 54 -7.06 6.19 13.47
CA SER A 54 -7.78 5.79 14.67
C SER A 54 -8.01 4.28 14.70
N PRO A 55 -7.24 3.52 15.49
CA PRO A 55 -7.38 2.05 15.55
C PRO A 55 -8.65 1.61 16.31
N ASP A 56 -9.20 2.47 17.16
CA ASP A 56 -10.26 2.10 18.11
C ASP A 56 -11.67 2.29 17.54
N HIS A 57 -11.82 2.95 16.41
CA HIS A 57 -13.12 3.24 15.80
C HIS A 57 -13.20 2.73 14.37
N ILE A 58 -14.31 2.04 14.08
CA ILE A 58 -14.63 1.65 12.70
C ILE A 58 -15.27 2.86 12.01
N VAL A 59 -14.65 3.29 10.93
CA VAL A 59 -15.19 4.35 10.06
C VAL A 59 -16.14 3.71 9.07
N GLU A 60 -17.43 3.94 9.26
CA GLU A 60 -18.45 3.39 8.37
C GLU A 60 -18.75 4.38 7.23
N THR A 61 -18.74 3.86 6.02
CA THR A 61 -19.11 4.60 4.80
C THR A 61 -20.21 3.82 4.10
N VAL A 62 -21.40 4.41 4.02
CA VAL A 62 -22.61 3.75 3.50
C VAL A 62 -22.98 4.30 2.13
N PRO A 63 -22.55 3.68 1.02
CA PRO A 63 -23.05 4.01 -0.30
C PRO A 63 -24.56 3.81 -0.39
N THR A 64 -25.25 4.79 -0.96
CA THR A 64 -26.70 4.72 -1.20
C THR A 64 -27.07 4.23 -2.59
N SER A 65 -26.06 3.97 -3.43
CA SER A 65 -26.22 3.49 -4.79
C SER A 65 -25.00 2.69 -5.24
N SER A 66 -25.24 1.61 -5.97
CA SER A 66 -24.19 0.81 -6.61
C SER A 66 -23.37 1.55 -7.67
N ALA A 67 -23.76 2.76 -8.04
CA ALA A 67 -22.99 3.63 -8.94
C ALA A 67 -21.97 4.52 -8.20
N GLN A 68 -21.96 4.51 -6.87
CA GLN A 68 -21.01 5.25 -6.05
C GLN A 68 -19.70 4.47 -5.90
N THR A 69 -18.60 5.18 -5.79
CA THR A 69 -17.27 4.64 -5.49
C THR A 69 -16.79 5.11 -4.13
N VAL A 70 -15.91 4.33 -3.51
CA VAL A 70 -15.27 4.70 -2.23
C VAL A 70 -13.77 4.83 -2.48
N TYR A 71 -13.19 5.94 -2.07
CA TYR A 71 -11.76 6.23 -2.17
C TYR A 71 -11.19 6.52 -0.78
N ILE A 72 -10.38 5.60 -0.30
CA ILE A 72 -9.72 5.67 1.00
C ILE A 72 -8.27 6.07 0.74
N TYR A 73 -7.86 7.22 1.25
CA TYR A 73 -6.57 7.80 0.95
C TYR A 73 -5.82 8.24 2.20
N SER A 74 -4.51 7.95 2.23
CA SER A 74 -3.59 8.42 3.27
C SER A 74 -4.06 8.10 4.69
N CYS A 75 -4.59 6.88 4.89
CA CYS A 75 -5.06 6.40 6.20
C CYS A 75 -4.03 5.47 6.84
N GLU A 76 -3.96 5.50 8.16
CA GLU A 76 -3.00 4.71 8.93
C GLU A 76 -3.63 4.18 10.22
N ASN A 77 -3.39 2.89 10.53
CA ASN A 77 -3.94 2.22 11.72
C ASN A 77 -5.45 2.45 11.87
N ALA A 78 -6.21 2.20 10.82
CA ALA A 78 -7.64 2.51 10.79
C ALA A 78 -8.47 1.34 10.26
N LYS A 79 -9.72 1.27 10.70
CA LYS A 79 -10.67 0.24 10.29
C LYS A 79 -11.85 0.87 9.56
N PHE A 80 -12.15 0.32 8.38
CA PHE A 80 -13.22 0.81 7.52
C PHE A 80 -14.26 -0.28 7.27
N ARG A 81 -15.53 0.12 7.25
CA ARG A 81 -16.63 -0.75 6.85
C ARG A 81 -17.47 -0.09 5.77
N VAL A 82 -17.71 -0.85 4.68
CA VAL A 82 -18.60 -0.47 3.59
C VAL A 82 -19.72 -1.51 3.49
N PRO A 83 -20.80 -1.37 4.26
CA PRO A 83 -21.82 -2.41 4.44
C PRO A 83 -22.83 -2.50 3.30
N ALA A 84 -22.64 -1.77 2.22
CA ALA A 84 -23.55 -1.74 1.08
C ALA A 84 -22.79 -1.86 -0.25
N LYS A 85 -23.43 -2.46 -1.23
CA LYS A 85 -22.89 -2.61 -2.58
C LYS A 85 -22.57 -1.27 -3.22
N CYS A 86 -21.34 -1.12 -3.71
CA CYS A 86 -20.89 0.06 -4.43
C CYS A 86 -20.27 -0.31 -5.80
N ASN A 87 -19.83 0.68 -6.57
CA ASN A 87 -19.23 0.40 -7.88
C ASN A 87 -17.82 -0.14 -7.74
N ALA A 88 -16.97 0.58 -7.02
CA ALA A 88 -15.57 0.22 -6.80
C ALA A 88 -15.07 0.81 -5.48
N ILE A 89 -14.02 0.19 -4.93
CA ILE A 89 -13.30 0.70 -3.76
C ILE A 89 -11.82 0.84 -4.12
N THR A 90 -11.20 1.93 -3.71
CA THR A 90 -9.76 2.14 -3.85
C THR A 90 -9.14 2.47 -2.49
N LEU A 91 -8.09 1.72 -2.13
CA LEU A 91 -7.16 2.06 -1.06
C LEU A 91 -5.91 2.61 -1.70
N ASP A 92 -5.51 3.82 -1.35
CA ASP A 92 -4.32 4.46 -1.90
C ASP A 92 -3.50 5.11 -0.79
N ASN A 93 -2.20 4.83 -0.78
CA ASN A 93 -1.26 5.34 0.20
C ASN A 93 -1.67 5.05 1.66
N CYS A 94 -2.15 3.83 1.93
CA CYS A 94 -2.63 3.39 3.23
C CYS A 94 -1.61 2.48 3.93
N ARG A 95 -1.63 2.49 5.29
CA ARG A 95 -0.77 1.64 6.10
C ARG A 95 -1.53 1.07 7.29
N SER A 96 -1.40 -0.25 7.50
CA SER A 96 -2.04 -0.98 8.61
C SER A 96 -3.55 -0.71 8.67
N VAL A 97 -4.22 -0.85 7.51
CA VAL A 97 -5.65 -0.60 7.35
C VAL A 97 -6.39 -1.91 7.22
N GLU A 98 -7.49 -2.02 7.95
CA GLU A 98 -8.49 -3.08 7.77
C GLU A 98 -9.68 -2.51 6.99
N LEU A 99 -10.07 -3.18 5.91
CA LEU A 99 -11.25 -2.84 5.12
C LEU A 99 -12.20 -4.03 5.05
N GLU A 100 -13.40 -3.88 5.57
CA GLU A 100 -14.51 -4.82 5.41
C GLU A 100 -15.54 -4.22 4.44
N PHE A 101 -15.96 -4.98 3.44
CA PHE A 101 -17.02 -4.55 2.54
C PHE A 101 -17.90 -5.71 2.07
N GLU A 102 -19.13 -5.38 1.70
CA GLU A 102 -20.11 -6.37 1.22
C GLU A 102 -19.75 -6.85 -0.19
N SER A 103 -19.91 -5.99 -1.17
CA SER A 103 -19.64 -6.32 -2.58
C SER A 103 -19.38 -5.08 -3.44
N VAL A 104 -18.69 -5.28 -4.56
CA VAL A 104 -18.51 -4.24 -5.59
C VAL A 104 -18.97 -4.74 -6.95
N VAL A 105 -19.32 -3.80 -7.82
CA VAL A 105 -19.73 -4.10 -9.20
C VAL A 105 -18.53 -4.30 -10.11
N SER A 106 -17.48 -3.52 -9.92
CA SER A 106 -16.31 -3.47 -10.82
C SER A 106 -15.06 -4.08 -10.16
N SER A 107 -14.38 -3.34 -9.33
CA SER A 107 -13.11 -3.80 -8.74
C SER A 107 -12.82 -3.17 -7.39
N VAL A 108 -11.90 -3.82 -6.68
CA VAL A 108 -11.17 -3.22 -5.55
C VAL A 108 -9.74 -3.01 -5.99
N SER A 109 -9.21 -1.81 -5.78
CA SER A 109 -7.82 -1.48 -6.11
C SER A 109 -7.06 -1.08 -4.84
N VAL A 110 -5.90 -1.69 -4.64
CA VAL A 110 -4.98 -1.40 -3.53
C VAL A 110 -3.68 -0.87 -4.13
N VAL A 111 -3.38 0.38 -3.88
CA VAL A 111 -2.27 1.09 -4.52
C VAL A 111 -1.37 1.72 -3.46
N ASN A 112 -0.05 1.61 -3.64
CA ASN A 112 0.96 2.22 -2.75
C ASN A 112 0.72 1.96 -1.25
N SER A 113 0.16 0.79 -0.91
CA SER A 113 -0.31 0.50 0.44
C SER A 113 0.50 -0.62 1.10
N LYS A 114 0.53 -0.63 2.45
CA LYS A 114 1.30 -1.61 3.22
C LYS A 114 0.53 -2.12 4.43
N LYS A 115 0.68 -3.44 4.69
CA LYS A 115 0.10 -4.12 5.85
C LYS A 115 -1.40 -3.90 5.93
N CYS A 116 -2.10 -4.12 4.82
CA CYS A 116 -3.55 -3.95 4.76
C CYS A 116 -4.25 -5.30 4.70
N THR A 117 -5.38 -5.39 5.40
CA THR A 117 -6.24 -6.57 5.41
C THR A 117 -7.58 -6.22 4.80
N ILE A 118 -8.05 -7.05 3.89
CA ILE A 118 -9.29 -6.82 3.13
C ILE A 118 -10.24 -8.00 3.35
N PHE A 119 -11.41 -7.72 3.86
CA PHE A 119 -12.48 -8.69 4.08
C PHE A 119 -13.61 -8.48 3.07
N VAL A 120 -13.82 -9.46 2.19
CA VAL A 120 -14.91 -9.48 1.22
C VAL A 120 -16.00 -10.41 1.74
N THR A 121 -17.14 -9.86 2.14
CA THR A 121 -18.19 -10.66 2.79
C THR A 121 -19.19 -11.31 1.85
N VAL A 122 -19.37 -10.74 0.65
CA VAL A 122 -20.24 -11.31 -0.39
C VAL A 122 -19.46 -11.60 -1.67
N GLY A 123 -18.83 -10.58 -2.29
CA GLY A 123 -18.03 -10.84 -3.47
C GLY A 123 -17.54 -9.61 -4.22
N THR A 124 -16.55 -9.86 -5.07
CA THR A 124 -15.97 -8.87 -5.99
C THR A 124 -15.49 -9.57 -7.26
N PRO A 125 -15.74 -9.03 -8.46
CA PRO A 125 -15.26 -9.65 -9.68
C PRO A 125 -13.75 -9.54 -9.87
N MET A 126 -13.12 -8.51 -9.28
CA MET A 126 -11.69 -8.27 -9.47
C MET A 126 -11.07 -7.52 -8.29
N ILE A 127 -9.85 -7.91 -7.95
CA ILE A 127 -8.97 -7.20 -7.01
C ILE A 127 -7.66 -6.90 -7.73
N GLU A 128 -7.24 -5.65 -7.69
CA GLU A 128 -5.98 -5.18 -8.27
C GLU A 128 -5.07 -4.68 -7.14
N ILE A 129 -3.84 -5.19 -7.06
CA ILE A 129 -2.85 -4.80 -6.06
C ILE A 129 -1.62 -4.28 -6.79
N ASP A 130 -1.34 -2.99 -6.66
CA ASP A 130 -0.25 -2.31 -7.34
C ASP A 130 0.68 -1.62 -6.36
N CYS A 131 1.99 -1.78 -6.54
CA CYS A 131 3.05 -1.15 -5.75
C CYS A 131 2.83 -1.28 -4.23
N SER A 132 2.34 -2.43 -3.78
CA SER A 132 1.90 -2.66 -2.39
C SER A 132 2.61 -3.84 -1.76
N ASP A 133 2.64 -3.88 -0.43
CA ASP A 133 3.41 -4.85 0.33
C ASP A 133 2.64 -5.33 1.56
N THR A 134 2.65 -6.63 1.81
CA THR A 134 1.95 -7.29 2.91
C THR A 134 0.44 -7.03 2.86
N ILE A 135 -0.23 -7.65 1.90
CA ILE A 135 -1.67 -7.51 1.70
C ILE A 135 -2.35 -8.86 1.91
N ASP A 136 -3.21 -8.95 2.90
CA ASP A 136 -4.02 -10.12 3.19
C ASP A 136 -5.46 -9.91 2.69
N VAL A 137 -5.94 -10.83 1.87
CA VAL A 137 -7.29 -10.76 1.30
C VAL A 137 -8.10 -11.97 1.77
N PHE A 138 -9.22 -11.73 2.44
CA PHE A 138 -10.16 -12.74 2.90
C PHE A 138 -11.41 -12.73 2.03
N LEU A 139 -11.69 -13.84 1.37
CA LEU A 139 -12.75 -13.99 0.37
C LEU A 139 -13.82 -14.95 0.86
N ALA A 140 -15.07 -14.58 0.72
CA ALA A 140 -16.21 -15.45 1.02
C ALA A 140 -16.37 -16.57 -0.03
N ASN A 141 -15.82 -16.38 -1.25
CA ASN A 141 -15.84 -17.35 -2.35
C ASN A 141 -14.63 -17.15 -3.27
N ASP A 142 -14.43 -18.07 -4.19
CA ASP A 142 -13.31 -18.10 -5.14
C ASP A 142 -13.61 -17.44 -6.51
N GLU A 143 -14.79 -16.84 -6.67
CA GLU A 143 -15.19 -16.15 -7.91
C GLU A 143 -14.57 -14.76 -8.03
N VAL A 144 -13.24 -14.68 -7.99
CA VAL A 144 -12.50 -13.41 -8.08
C VAL A 144 -11.30 -13.54 -9.01
N LYS A 145 -11.04 -12.50 -9.77
CA LYS A 145 -9.78 -12.33 -10.49
C LYS A 145 -8.84 -11.43 -9.70
N LEU A 146 -7.67 -11.95 -9.35
CA LEU A 146 -6.61 -11.16 -8.74
C LEU A 146 -5.58 -10.74 -9.80
N ILE A 147 -5.19 -9.48 -9.77
CA ILE A 147 -4.10 -8.92 -10.57
C ILE A 147 -3.10 -8.28 -9.60
N THR A 148 -1.84 -8.68 -9.69
CA THR A 148 -0.76 -8.08 -8.90
C THR A 148 0.26 -7.44 -9.82
N ASN A 149 0.73 -6.25 -9.46
CA ASN A 149 1.78 -5.54 -10.17
C ASN A 149 2.73 -4.89 -9.15
N LYS A 150 4.00 -5.26 -9.18
CA LYS A 150 5.01 -4.80 -8.21
C LYS A 150 4.53 -4.93 -6.76
N ALA A 151 3.83 -6.00 -6.46
CA ALA A 151 3.34 -6.31 -5.13
C ALA A 151 4.17 -7.43 -4.50
N SER A 152 4.32 -7.40 -3.19
CA SER A 152 5.02 -8.41 -2.39
C SER A 152 4.19 -8.84 -1.19
N CYS A 153 4.43 -10.06 -0.70
CA CYS A 153 3.74 -10.65 0.46
C CYS A 153 2.21 -10.54 0.34
N VAL A 154 1.66 -11.02 -0.79
CA VAL A 154 0.23 -11.04 -1.02
C VAL A 154 -0.33 -12.42 -0.72
N ASN A 155 -1.27 -12.50 0.22
CA ASN A 155 -1.94 -13.73 0.61
C ASN A 155 -3.44 -13.65 0.30
N ILE A 156 -3.98 -14.76 -0.20
CA ILE A 156 -5.42 -14.92 -0.40
C ILE A 156 -5.91 -16.00 0.55
N ASN A 157 -6.92 -15.68 1.33
CA ASN A 157 -7.60 -16.59 2.23
C ASN A 157 -9.01 -16.82 1.68
N VAL A 158 -9.25 -17.99 1.11
CA VAL A 158 -10.57 -18.34 0.56
C VAL A 158 -11.30 -19.23 1.54
N LYS A 159 -12.56 -18.90 1.81
CA LYS A 159 -13.42 -19.70 2.66
C LYS A 159 -13.81 -20.99 1.93
N ASP A 160 -13.57 -22.14 2.57
CA ASP A 160 -13.96 -23.45 2.04
C ASP A 160 -15.42 -23.81 2.40
N VAL A 161 -15.84 -25.00 1.97
CA VAL A 161 -17.21 -25.49 2.21
C VAL A 161 -17.51 -25.81 3.68
N GLU A 162 -16.47 -26.00 4.50
CA GLU A 162 -16.56 -26.27 5.92
C GLU A 162 -16.61 -24.97 6.73
N GLY A 163 -16.26 -23.86 6.09
CA GLY A 163 -16.26 -22.51 6.68
C GLY A 163 -14.89 -22.04 7.16
N ASP A 164 -13.85 -22.84 6.96
CA ASP A 164 -12.47 -22.50 7.29
C ASP A 164 -11.80 -21.75 6.16
N PHE A 165 -10.79 -20.95 6.49
CA PHE A 165 -10.00 -20.23 5.48
C PHE A 165 -8.81 -21.05 5.04
N ARG A 166 -8.69 -21.26 3.73
CA ARG A 166 -7.52 -21.81 3.08
C ARG A 166 -6.65 -20.70 2.52
N GLU A 167 -5.42 -20.62 2.98
CA GLU A 167 -4.44 -19.64 2.53
C GLU A 167 -3.77 -20.08 1.23
N VAL A 168 -3.63 -19.13 0.30
CA VAL A 168 -2.92 -19.28 -0.98
C VAL A 168 -1.99 -18.10 -1.15
N TYR A 169 -0.69 -18.37 -1.22
CA TYR A 169 0.31 -17.35 -1.51
C TYR A 169 0.32 -17.00 -3.00
N VAL A 170 0.38 -15.71 -3.29
CA VAL A 170 0.56 -15.23 -4.66
C VAL A 170 2.06 -15.22 -4.97
N PRO A 171 2.51 -15.89 -6.05
CA PRO A 171 3.92 -15.93 -6.41
C PRO A 171 4.50 -14.54 -6.65
N GLU A 172 5.68 -14.27 -6.06
CA GLU A 172 6.41 -13.02 -6.23
C GLU A 172 7.60 -13.17 -7.16
N GLN A 173 8.12 -14.39 -7.28
CA GLN A 173 9.29 -14.70 -8.06
C GLN A 173 8.91 -15.50 -9.28
N PHE A 174 9.50 -15.14 -10.40
CA PHE A 174 9.27 -15.79 -11.68
C PHE A 174 10.63 -16.08 -12.35
N GLU A 175 10.76 -17.23 -12.94
CA GLU A 175 11.86 -17.55 -13.83
C GLU A 175 11.43 -17.43 -15.30
N THR A 176 12.34 -16.97 -16.14
CA THR A 176 12.10 -16.85 -17.57
C THR A 176 13.15 -17.64 -18.32
N VAL A 177 12.74 -18.69 -19.02
CA VAL A 177 13.61 -19.62 -19.75
C VAL A 177 13.21 -19.67 -21.23
N TYR A 178 14.19 -19.81 -22.11
CA TYR A 178 13.91 -20.01 -23.52
C TYR A 178 13.52 -21.46 -23.80
N ASP A 179 12.27 -21.69 -24.17
CA ASP A 179 11.75 -22.98 -24.58
C ASP A 179 12.15 -23.23 -26.05
N ARG A 180 13.07 -24.19 -26.25
CA ARG A 180 13.60 -24.50 -27.58
C ARG A 180 12.58 -25.18 -28.47
N GLU A 181 11.64 -25.93 -27.93
CA GLU A 181 10.60 -26.62 -28.70
C GLU A 181 9.56 -25.63 -29.21
N LYS A 182 9.12 -24.72 -28.35
CA LYS A 182 8.15 -23.67 -28.68
C LYS A 182 8.78 -22.43 -29.32
N LYS A 183 10.13 -22.35 -29.36
CA LYS A 183 10.92 -21.24 -29.89
C LYS A 183 10.50 -19.89 -29.29
N LYS A 184 10.22 -19.84 -28.00
CA LYS A 184 9.82 -18.64 -27.28
C LYS A 184 10.31 -18.62 -25.84
N TRP A 185 10.39 -17.43 -25.26
CA TRP A 185 10.60 -17.26 -23.84
C TRP A 185 9.30 -17.61 -23.07
N VAL A 186 9.45 -18.40 -22.02
CA VAL A 186 8.35 -18.80 -21.13
C VAL A 186 8.69 -18.35 -19.72
N THR A 187 7.73 -17.68 -19.08
CA THR A 187 7.83 -17.22 -17.70
C THR A 187 6.91 -18.07 -16.84
N THR A 188 7.46 -18.62 -15.77
CA THR A 188 6.72 -19.43 -14.78
C THR A 188 7.05 -18.95 -13.38
N PRO A 189 6.14 -19.12 -12.41
CA PRO A 189 6.47 -18.88 -11.01
C PRO A 189 7.60 -19.82 -10.57
N THR A 190 8.53 -19.32 -9.76
CA THR A 190 9.48 -20.20 -9.07
C THR A 190 8.77 -20.88 -7.91
N GLU A 191 8.91 -22.20 -7.80
CA GLU A 191 8.43 -22.92 -6.62
C GLU A 191 9.25 -22.46 -5.41
N SER A 192 8.56 -21.97 -4.38
CA SER A 192 9.21 -21.67 -3.10
C SER A 192 9.60 -23.02 -2.47
N ILE A 193 10.90 -23.19 -2.22
CA ILE A 193 11.46 -24.35 -1.52
C ILE A 193 11.19 -24.20 -0.01
#